data_0ead8e82b35401b2b171b7471b66ac7c
#
_entry.id   0ead8e82b35401b2b171b7471b66ac7c
#
_cell.length_a   1.000
_cell.length_b   1.000
_cell.length_c   1.000
_cell.angle_alpha   90.00
_cell.angle_beta   90.00
_cell.angle_gamma   90.00
#
_symmetry.space_group_name_H-M   'P 1'
#
loop_
_entity.id
_entity.type
_entity.pdbx_description
1 polymer ?
#
loop_
_entity_poly.entity_id
_entity_poly.type
_entity_poly.pdbx_seq_one_letter_code
_entity_poly.pdbx_strand_id
1 'polypeptide(L)'
;MSIIDNGCVTLADLASRLKGDGMTVDQQIVEALYKKNDILDDAMFKEGNLLTGNKTTVRTGLPALTWRKLYQGVQDTKSTTEQIVDTCGMLEGYSEVDKALADLGGNAKAVRATEDIAFVESFNQEIAKALFYGDQTVDKEKITGLTPRFNSLSTSVKNSVNIIDAGGTGSDNQSIWLVGWGEDGAFCFFPKGSKSGFTMEDKGQVTCFDGSGRKFEGYRTHFKWDIGFTVRDWRQVVRIANIDTSNLKTAGDASDTSANIIKYMSWALNKIIKPNSVKLAFYMTRTCKAMLLTKIMSKSNTFLTIGDYEGRQNILQFMGIPVRICDSLLETESQVTA
;
A
#
# COMPACT_ATOMS: atom_id res chain seq x y z
N MET A 1 12.15 14.71 37.32
CA MET A 1 11.64 15.76 36.42
C MET A 1 10.58 15.08 35.59
N SER A 2 9.31 15.44 35.74
CA SER A 2 8.22 14.80 34.96
C SER A 2 8.36 15.24 33.52
N ILE A 3 8.71 14.31 32.65
CA ILE A 3 8.70 14.52 31.21
C ILE A 3 7.22 14.55 30.85
N ILE A 4 6.72 15.71 30.49
CA ILE A 4 5.37 15.85 29.94
C ILE A 4 5.46 15.30 28.50
N ASP A 5 5.11 14.04 28.34
CA ASP A 5 5.00 13.39 27.04
C ASP A 5 3.68 13.83 26.40
N ASN A 6 3.74 14.97 25.73
CA ASN A 6 2.60 15.54 24.98
C ASN A 6 2.71 15.29 23.48
N GLY A 7 3.55 14.34 23.05
CA GLY A 7 3.80 14.10 21.62
C GLY A 7 4.58 15.23 20.92
N CYS A 8 5.13 16.20 21.67
CA CYS A 8 5.94 17.28 21.14
C CYS A 8 7.42 17.08 21.46
N VAL A 9 8.30 17.59 20.60
CA VAL A 9 9.76 17.50 20.75
C VAL A 9 10.22 18.16 22.05
N THR A 10 11.02 17.46 22.84
CA THR A 10 11.56 17.92 24.13
C THR A 10 13.02 18.35 24.03
N LEU A 11 13.54 19.03 25.08
CA LEU A 11 14.97 19.35 25.19
C LEU A 11 15.87 18.08 25.14
N ALA A 12 15.40 16.97 25.70
CA ALA A 12 16.13 15.70 25.64
C ALA A 12 16.22 15.16 24.23
N ASP A 13 15.13 15.29 23.44
CA ASP A 13 15.11 14.90 22.04
C ASP A 13 16.04 15.81 21.22
N LEU A 14 16.04 17.12 21.46
CA LEU A 14 16.96 18.02 20.81
C LEU A 14 18.41 17.67 21.14
N ALA A 15 18.73 17.44 22.42
CA ALA A 15 20.07 17.06 22.84
C ALA A 15 20.57 15.77 22.16
N SER A 16 19.68 14.80 21.90
CA SER A 16 20.02 13.59 21.17
C SER A 16 20.32 13.81 19.68
N ARG A 17 19.85 14.93 19.12
CA ARG A 17 20.00 15.29 17.69
C ARG A 17 21.16 16.27 17.45
N LEU A 18 21.79 16.80 18.50
CA LEU A 18 22.96 17.66 18.36
C LEU A 18 24.19 16.84 18.03
N LYS A 19 25.06 17.38 17.17
CA LYS A 19 26.39 16.80 16.95
C LYS A 19 27.22 16.83 18.23
N GLY A 20 28.30 16.07 18.24
CA GLY A 20 29.23 16.02 19.37
C GLY A 20 29.82 17.36 19.80
N ASP A 21 29.66 18.43 19.03
CA ASP A 21 29.99 19.81 19.39
C ASP A 21 28.96 20.50 20.30
N GLY A 22 27.76 19.86 20.43
CA GLY A 22 26.65 20.37 21.25
C GLY A 22 26.00 21.67 20.74
N MET A 23 26.34 22.12 19.54
CA MET A 23 25.87 23.40 18.96
C MET A 23 25.10 23.27 17.70
N THR A 24 25.39 22.25 16.87
CA THR A 24 24.76 22.09 15.56
C THR A 24 23.89 20.84 15.52
N VAL A 25 22.68 20.96 14.95
CA VAL A 25 21.80 19.81 14.74
C VAL A 25 22.41 18.90 13.67
N ASP A 26 22.48 17.60 13.95
CA ASP A 26 22.90 16.63 12.96
C ASP A 26 21.79 16.43 11.92
N GLN A 27 22.04 16.88 10.70
CA GLN A 27 21.12 16.73 9.58
C GLN A 27 21.16 15.31 9.00
N GLN A 28 22.13 14.49 9.41
CA GLN A 28 22.30 13.10 8.95
C GLN A 28 21.83 12.11 10.02
N ILE A 29 20.61 12.28 10.51
CA ILE A 29 20.01 11.28 11.38
C ILE A 29 19.81 10.00 10.57
N VAL A 30 20.31 8.89 11.08
CA VAL A 30 20.06 7.57 10.49
C VAL A 30 18.63 7.16 10.80
N GLU A 31 17.78 7.22 9.79
CA GLU A 31 16.37 6.81 9.91
C GLU A 31 16.27 5.27 10.00
N ALA A 32 16.36 4.74 11.21
CA ALA A 32 16.22 3.30 11.46
C ALA A 32 14.78 2.79 11.25
N LEU A 33 13.80 3.69 11.24
CA LEU A 33 12.38 3.37 11.07
C LEU A 33 11.91 3.41 9.62
N TYR A 34 12.78 3.79 8.67
CA TYR A 34 12.45 3.82 7.25
C TYR A 34 11.99 2.44 6.76
N LYS A 35 10.85 2.41 6.10
CA LYS A 35 10.30 1.22 5.44
C LYS A 35 10.25 1.41 3.94
N LYS A 36 10.64 0.38 3.22
CA LYS A 36 10.56 0.38 1.77
C LYS A 36 9.16 -0.03 1.32
N ASN A 37 8.44 0.88 0.69
CA ASN A 37 7.10 0.67 0.19
C ASN A 37 7.03 1.06 -1.29
N ASP A 38 7.57 0.22 -2.16
CA ASP A 38 7.64 0.46 -3.61
C ASP A 38 6.24 0.61 -4.27
N ILE A 39 5.15 0.27 -3.57
CA ILE A 39 3.78 0.37 -4.09
C ILE A 39 3.37 1.81 -4.41
N LEU A 40 3.86 2.78 -3.66
CA LEU A 40 3.53 4.19 -3.88
C LEU A 40 4.23 4.76 -5.12
N ASP A 41 5.39 4.22 -5.48
CA ASP A 41 6.12 4.59 -6.71
C ASP A 41 5.42 4.09 -7.99
N ASP A 42 4.77 2.93 -7.89
CA ASP A 42 4.10 2.30 -9.04
C ASP A 42 2.63 2.72 -9.16
N ALA A 43 2.01 3.24 -8.08
CA ALA A 43 0.61 3.60 -8.04
C ALA A 43 0.29 4.72 -9.04
N MET A 44 -0.75 4.52 -9.85
CA MET A 44 -1.28 5.56 -10.72
C MET A 44 -2.25 6.44 -9.93
N PHE A 45 -2.08 7.76 -10.02
CA PHE A 45 -2.95 8.74 -9.38
C PHE A 45 -3.81 9.45 -10.42
N LYS A 46 -5.13 9.53 -10.17
CA LYS A 46 -6.10 10.17 -11.05
C LYS A 46 -7.13 10.96 -10.24
N GLU A 47 -7.71 12.00 -10.84
CA GLU A 47 -8.84 12.70 -10.25
C GLU A 47 -10.08 11.80 -10.20
N GLY A 48 -10.75 11.76 -9.06
CA GLY A 48 -12.04 11.08 -8.88
C GLY A 48 -13.17 11.74 -9.64
N ASN A 49 -14.25 11.02 -9.87
CA ASN A 49 -15.41 11.54 -10.57
C ASN A 49 -16.48 12.16 -9.63
N LEU A 50 -16.31 12.00 -8.32
CA LEU A 50 -17.13 12.59 -7.27
C LEU A 50 -16.29 13.51 -6.38
N LEU A 51 -16.94 14.44 -5.69
CA LEU A 51 -16.30 15.33 -4.71
C LEU A 51 -15.75 14.57 -3.50
N THR A 52 -16.33 13.42 -3.16
CA THR A 52 -15.97 12.61 -1.99
C THR A 52 -15.40 11.25 -2.34
N GLY A 53 -15.27 10.93 -3.63
CA GLY A 53 -14.84 9.58 -3.99
C GLY A 53 -14.80 9.33 -5.49
N ASN A 54 -14.81 8.05 -5.84
CA ASN A 54 -14.88 7.58 -7.21
C ASN A 54 -15.99 6.54 -7.38
N LYS A 55 -16.83 6.73 -8.40
CA LYS A 55 -17.92 5.84 -8.75
C LYS A 55 -17.56 5.06 -10.00
N THR A 56 -17.60 3.75 -9.89
CA THR A 56 -17.34 2.82 -11.00
C THR A 56 -18.57 1.98 -11.27
N THR A 57 -18.96 1.85 -12.53
CA THR A 57 -20.04 0.97 -12.96
C THR A 57 -19.45 -0.30 -13.57
N VAL A 58 -19.76 -1.44 -12.99
CA VAL A 58 -19.29 -2.76 -13.44
C VAL A 58 -20.45 -3.53 -14.01
N ARG A 59 -20.25 -4.17 -15.16
CA ARG A 59 -21.26 -5.09 -15.73
C ARG A 59 -21.17 -6.43 -15.02
N THR A 60 -22.25 -6.84 -14.35
CA THR A 60 -22.31 -8.06 -13.54
C THR A 60 -22.98 -9.24 -14.24
N GLY A 61 -23.75 -8.98 -15.30
CA GLY A 61 -24.39 -10.04 -16.05
C GLY A 61 -24.50 -9.72 -17.54
N LEU A 62 -24.32 -10.74 -18.36
CA LEU A 62 -24.54 -10.69 -19.80
C LEU A 62 -25.98 -11.11 -20.12
N PRO A 63 -26.58 -10.60 -21.23
CA PRO A 63 -27.87 -11.06 -21.70
C PRO A 63 -27.79 -12.53 -22.13
N ALA A 64 -28.81 -13.30 -21.84
CA ALA A 64 -28.93 -14.67 -22.33
C ALA A 64 -29.26 -14.65 -23.83
N LEU A 65 -28.54 -15.46 -24.61
CA LEU A 65 -28.79 -15.61 -26.03
C LEU A 65 -29.45 -16.97 -26.30
N THR A 66 -30.38 -17.01 -27.29
CA THR A 66 -31.11 -18.22 -27.61
C THR A 66 -30.93 -18.54 -29.10
N TRP A 67 -30.58 -19.80 -29.40
CA TRP A 67 -30.60 -20.31 -30.77
C TRP A 67 -32.05 -20.46 -31.24
N ARG A 68 -32.44 -19.68 -32.24
CA ARG A 68 -33.80 -19.62 -32.73
C ARG A 68 -34.09 -20.76 -33.76
N LYS A 69 -35.21 -21.44 -33.58
CA LYS A 69 -35.77 -22.30 -34.60
C LYS A 69 -36.66 -21.46 -35.54
N LEU A 70 -36.89 -21.98 -36.77
CA LEU A 70 -37.83 -21.36 -37.69
C LEU A 70 -39.23 -21.29 -37.04
N TYR A 71 -39.91 -20.14 -37.23
CA TYR A 71 -41.25 -19.84 -36.68
C TYR A 71 -41.32 -19.75 -35.14
N GLN A 72 -40.21 -19.72 -34.42
CA GLN A 72 -40.17 -19.56 -32.96
C GLN A 72 -39.65 -18.15 -32.59
N GLY A 73 -40.28 -17.47 -31.67
CA GLY A 73 -39.83 -16.21 -31.14
C GLY A 73 -38.59 -16.36 -30.22
N VAL A 74 -37.91 -15.25 -29.93
CA VAL A 74 -36.81 -15.15 -28.95
C VAL A 74 -37.27 -14.27 -27.82
N GLN A 75 -36.95 -14.63 -26.58
CA GLN A 75 -37.29 -13.85 -25.38
C GLN A 75 -36.33 -12.66 -25.26
N ASP A 76 -36.87 -11.49 -24.86
CA ASP A 76 -36.07 -10.32 -24.57
C ASP A 76 -35.20 -10.53 -23.34
N THR A 77 -33.94 -10.12 -23.45
CA THR A 77 -32.97 -10.22 -22.36
C THR A 77 -32.15 -8.96 -22.24
N LYS A 78 -31.67 -8.65 -21.05
CA LYS A 78 -30.86 -7.45 -20.79
C LYS A 78 -29.58 -7.78 -20.00
N SER A 79 -28.58 -6.93 -20.11
CA SER A 79 -27.40 -6.96 -19.23
C SER A 79 -27.71 -6.32 -17.88
N THR A 80 -27.05 -6.77 -16.85
CA THR A 80 -27.11 -6.18 -15.49
C THR A 80 -25.81 -5.45 -15.17
N THR A 81 -25.94 -4.32 -14.49
CA THR A 81 -24.79 -3.51 -14.06
C THR A 81 -24.93 -3.21 -12.57
N GLU A 82 -23.81 -3.08 -11.90
CA GLU A 82 -23.69 -2.70 -10.49
C GLU A 82 -22.78 -1.47 -10.37
N GLN A 83 -23.08 -0.60 -9.43
CA GLN A 83 -22.30 0.60 -9.16
C GLN A 83 -21.55 0.42 -7.84
N ILE A 84 -20.25 0.59 -7.90
CA ILE A 84 -19.35 0.58 -6.74
C ILE A 84 -18.91 2.02 -6.51
N VAL A 85 -19.00 2.49 -5.27
CA VAL A 85 -18.53 3.80 -4.85
C VAL A 85 -17.41 3.61 -3.84
N ASP A 86 -16.22 4.08 -4.19
CA ASP A 86 -15.07 4.12 -3.31
C ASP A 86 -14.88 5.55 -2.80
N THR A 87 -14.72 5.74 -1.50
CA THR A 87 -14.57 7.05 -0.87
C THR A 87 -13.11 7.40 -0.64
N CYS A 88 -12.82 8.72 -0.54
CA CYS A 88 -11.52 9.22 -0.13
C CYS A 88 -11.40 9.21 1.40
N GLY A 89 -10.22 8.85 1.89
CA GLY A 89 -9.77 9.14 3.25
C GLY A 89 -8.95 10.43 3.27
N MET A 90 -9.02 11.15 4.39
CA MET A 90 -8.21 12.33 4.67
C MET A 90 -7.18 11.96 5.74
N LEU A 91 -5.91 11.96 5.38
CA LEU A 91 -4.82 11.75 6.31
C LEU A 91 -4.17 13.10 6.60
N GLU A 92 -4.16 13.51 7.86
CA GLU A 92 -3.61 14.80 8.29
C GLU A 92 -2.71 14.63 9.51
N GLY A 93 -1.71 15.51 9.63
CA GLY A 93 -0.81 15.57 10.75
C GLY A 93 -0.25 16.98 10.94
N TYR A 94 0.09 17.32 12.16
CA TYR A 94 0.72 18.58 12.53
C TYR A 94 2.04 18.33 13.23
N SER A 95 3.13 18.89 12.69
CA SER A 95 4.41 18.98 13.36
C SER A 95 4.44 20.31 14.14
N GLU A 96 4.59 20.25 15.45
CA GLU A 96 4.69 21.42 16.32
C GLU A 96 6.01 21.41 17.09
N VAL A 97 6.80 22.45 16.91
CA VAL A 97 8.08 22.62 17.60
C VAL A 97 8.04 23.93 18.38
N ASP A 98 8.32 23.87 19.68
CA ASP A 98 8.38 25.06 20.51
C ASP A 98 9.43 26.05 19.98
N LYS A 99 9.06 27.33 19.90
CA LYS A 99 9.95 28.37 19.38
C LYS A 99 11.23 28.49 20.19
N ALA A 100 11.14 28.46 21.51
CA ALA A 100 12.31 28.54 22.37
C ALA A 100 13.29 27.37 22.11
N LEU A 101 12.75 26.18 21.86
CA LEU A 101 13.53 25.00 21.50
C LEU A 101 14.20 25.14 20.13
N ALA A 102 13.44 25.59 19.15
CA ALA A 102 13.93 25.75 17.76
C ALA A 102 15.04 26.83 17.68
N ASP A 103 14.90 27.90 18.44
CA ASP A 103 15.85 29.03 18.46
C ASP A 103 17.14 28.72 19.24
N LEU A 104 17.13 27.75 20.18
CA LEU A 104 18.31 27.33 20.96
C LEU A 104 19.47 26.84 20.06
N GLY A 105 19.19 26.15 18.97
CA GLY A 105 20.21 25.67 18.07
C GLY A 105 20.67 26.68 17.00
N GLY A 106 20.18 27.91 17.03
CA GLY A 106 20.51 28.97 16.07
C GLY A 106 20.02 28.70 14.62
N ASN A 107 19.40 27.54 14.38
CA ASN A 107 18.87 27.17 13.07
C ASN A 107 17.51 26.46 13.18
N ALA A 108 16.47 27.25 13.45
CA ALA A 108 15.11 26.76 13.59
C ALA A 108 14.63 25.95 12.37
N LYS A 109 15.09 26.26 11.16
CA LYS A 109 14.74 25.52 9.95
C LYS A 109 15.30 24.09 9.95
N ALA A 110 16.52 23.88 10.43
CA ALA A 110 17.11 22.54 10.50
C ALA A 110 16.40 21.66 11.55
N VAL A 111 16.06 22.21 12.70
CA VAL A 111 15.30 21.49 13.75
C VAL A 111 13.95 21.06 13.21
N ARG A 112 13.22 21.96 12.55
CA ARG A 112 11.91 21.66 11.94
C ARG A 112 12.02 20.61 10.82
N ALA A 113 13.00 20.77 9.91
CA ALA A 113 13.20 19.83 8.81
C ALA A 113 13.43 18.39 9.30
N THR A 114 14.10 18.20 10.41
CA THR A 114 14.35 16.88 11.02
C THR A 114 13.04 16.22 11.48
N GLU A 115 12.13 17.00 12.08
CA GLU A 115 10.80 16.51 12.44
C GLU A 115 9.93 16.26 11.21
N ASP A 116 9.93 17.17 10.27
CA ASP A 116 9.11 17.08 9.07
C ASP A 116 9.42 15.81 8.25
N ILE A 117 10.67 15.34 8.20
CA ILE A 117 11.07 14.08 7.55
C ILE A 117 10.38 12.88 8.23
N ALA A 118 10.32 12.85 9.56
CA ALA A 118 9.66 11.77 10.31
C ALA A 118 8.15 11.71 10.02
N PHE A 119 7.49 12.86 9.86
CA PHE A 119 6.09 12.91 9.44
C PHE A 119 5.89 12.36 8.02
N VAL A 120 6.75 12.74 7.06
CA VAL A 120 6.68 12.22 5.69
C VAL A 120 6.81 10.70 5.67
N GLU A 121 7.74 10.13 6.45
CA GLU A 121 7.90 8.68 6.53
C GLU A 121 6.66 8.01 7.19
N SER A 122 6.07 8.62 8.21
CA SER A 122 4.84 8.13 8.83
C SER A 122 3.67 8.09 7.83
N PHE A 123 3.52 9.12 7.00
CA PHE A 123 2.53 9.14 5.90
C PHE A 123 2.77 8.02 4.89
N ASN A 124 4.03 7.80 4.47
CA ASN A 124 4.40 6.71 3.58
C ASN A 124 3.96 5.34 4.12
N GLN A 125 4.27 5.07 5.39
CA GLN A 125 3.95 3.80 6.02
C GLN A 125 2.44 3.59 6.21
N GLU A 126 1.71 4.62 6.68
CA GLU A 126 0.26 4.50 6.91
C GLU A 126 -0.51 4.35 5.60
N ILE A 127 -0.16 5.09 4.55
CA ILE A 127 -0.81 4.95 3.25
C ILE A 127 -0.52 3.61 2.61
N ALA A 128 0.74 3.14 2.62
CA ALA A 128 1.08 1.83 2.10
C ALA A 128 0.33 0.72 2.85
N LYS A 129 0.21 0.84 4.19
CA LYS A 129 -0.59 -0.08 5.00
C LYS A 129 -2.07 -0.01 4.65
N ALA A 130 -2.63 1.19 4.48
CA ALA A 130 -4.04 1.38 4.13
C ALA A 130 -4.37 0.83 2.73
N LEU A 131 -3.47 0.93 1.75
CA LEU A 131 -3.65 0.34 0.43
C LEU A 131 -3.80 -1.19 0.46
N PHE A 132 -3.14 -1.86 1.41
CA PHE A 132 -3.29 -3.31 1.57
C PHE A 132 -4.42 -3.69 2.54
N TYR A 133 -4.45 -3.09 3.72
CA TYR A 133 -5.27 -3.56 4.85
C TYR A 133 -6.36 -2.58 5.29
N GLY A 134 -6.45 -1.40 4.70
CA GLY A 134 -7.49 -0.45 5.02
C GLY A 134 -8.88 -1.08 4.83
N ASP A 135 -9.76 -0.91 5.79
CA ASP A 135 -11.14 -1.42 5.74
C ASP A 135 -12.11 -0.37 6.29
N GLN A 136 -12.90 0.19 5.39
CA GLN A 136 -13.88 1.21 5.72
C GLN A 136 -15.08 0.65 6.52
N THR A 137 -15.27 -0.66 6.51
CA THR A 137 -16.32 -1.28 7.32
C THR A 137 -15.97 -1.31 8.80
N VAL A 138 -14.67 -1.35 9.11
CA VAL A 138 -14.13 -1.32 10.47
C VAL A 138 -13.82 0.11 10.89
N ASP A 139 -13.05 0.82 10.06
CA ASP A 139 -12.61 2.20 10.26
C ASP A 139 -13.17 3.09 9.15
N LYS A 140 -14.25 3.80 9.42
CA LYS A 140 -14.98 4.61 8.43
C LYS A 140 -14.14 5.75 7.83
N GLU A 141 -13.07 6.15 8.50
CA GLU A 141 -12.17 7.23 8.10
C GLU A 141 -11.09 6.75 7.12
N LYS A 142 -10.84 5.42 7.07
CA LYS A 142 -9.86 4.82 6.18
C LYS A 142 -10.43 4.51 4.79
N ILE A 143 -9.52 4.30 3.85
CA ILE A 143 -9.85 3.81 2.52
C ILE A 143 -10.01 2.30 2.53
N THR A 144 -10.80 1.75 1.60
CA THR A 144 -10.89 0.29 1.41
C THR A 144 -9.74 -0.20 0.53
N GLY A 145 -8.81 -0.93 1.13
CA GLY A 145 -7.63 -1.50 0.49
C GLY A 145 -7.90 -2.78 -0.30
N LEU A 146 -6.82 -3.51 -0.57
CA LEU A 146 -6.85 -4.75 -1.33
C LEU A 146 -7.38 -5.94 -0.52
N THR A 147 -6.93 -6.12 0.72
CA THR A 147 -7.29 -7.28 1.55
C THR A 147 -8.78 -7.44 1.78
N PRO A 148 -9.56 -6.42 2.15
CA PRO A 148 -11.01 -6.57 2.32
C PRO A 148 -11.74 -6.99 1.04
N ARG A 149 -11.20 -6.63 -0.12
CA ARG A 149 -11.77 -6.99 -1.43
C ARG A 149 -11.48 -8.42 -1.84
N PHE A 150 -10.41 -9.03 -1.31
CA PHE A 150 -9.90 -10.37 -1.65
C PHE A 150 -9.66 -11.19 -0.37
N ASN A 151 -10.71 -11.35 0.46
CA ASN A 151 -10.63 -11.96 1.79
C ASN A 151 -11.37 -13.30 1.94
N SER A 152 -12.01 -13.81 0.89
CA SER A 152 -12.76 -15.07 0.96
C SER A 152 -12.49 -15.94 -0.25
N LEU A 153 -12.30 -17.24 0.00
CA LEU A 153 -12.17 -18.28 -1.04
C LEU A 153 -13.53 -18.83 -1.47
N SER A 154 -14.63 -18.37 -0.89
CA SER A 154 -15.98 -18.84 -1.21
C SER A 154 -16.32 -18.56 -2.69
N THR A 155 -16.80 -19.59 -3.37
CA THR A 155 -17.25 -19.49 -4.77
C THR A 155 -18.46 -18.58 -4.98
N SER A 156 -19.16 -18.23 -3.91
CA SER A 156 -20.25 -17.23 -3.95
C SER A 156 -19.75 -15.81 -4.20
N VAL A 157 -18.49 -15.53 -3.86
CA VAL A 157 -17.85 -14.21 -4.06
C VAL A 157 -17.10 -14.20 -5.38
N LYS A 158 -17.45 -13.30 -6.29
CA LYS A 158 -16.84 -13.24 -7.64
C LYS A 158 -15.32 -13.05 -7.61
N ASN A 159 -14.81 -12.28 -6.66
CA ASN A 159 -13.38 -11.97 -6.54
C ASN A 159 -12.55 -13.20 -6.07
N SER A 160 -13.18 -14.23 -5.50
CA SER A 160 -12.50 -15.45 -5.05
C SER A 160 -11.73 -16.17 -6.16
N VAL A 161 -12.21 -16.04 -7.40
CA VAL A 161 -11.53 -16.61 -8.58
C VAL A 161 -10.10 -16.08 -8.71
N ASN A 162 -9.82 -14.84 -8.28
CA ASN A 162 -8.50 -14.21 -8.34
C ASN A 162 -7.69 -14.36 -7.06
N ILE A 163 -8.15 -15.21 -6.14
CA ILE A 163 -7.36 -15.62 -4.98
C ILE A 163 -6.75 -16.99 -5.29
N ILE A 164 -5.48 -17.15 -5.00
CA ILE A 164 -4.76 -18.42 -5.07
C ILE A 164 -4.42 -18.82 -3.65
N ASP A 165 -4.95 -19.95 -3.21
CA ASP A 165 -4.63 -20.51 -1.91
C ASP A 165 -3.32 -21.30 -1.97
N ALA A 166 -2.34 -20.92 -1.18
CA ALA A 166 -1.09 -21.65 -1.05
C ALA A 166 -1.17 -22.79 -0.02
N GLY A 167 -2.26 -22.88 0.75
CA GLY A 167 -2.54 -24.00 1.68
C GLY A 167 -1.94 -23.84 3.06
N GLY A 168 -1.36 -22.70 3.41
CA GLY A 168 -0.92 -22.40 4.78
C GLY A 168 -2.10 -22.27 5.74
N THR A 169 -1.91 -22.73 6.95
CA THR A 169 -2.91 -22.71 8.04
C THR A 169 -2.40 -21.89 9.21
N GLY A 170 -3.30 -21.45 10.08
CA GLY A 170 -2.90 -20.68 11.26
C GLY A 170 -2.86 -19.17 11.04
N SER A 171 -1.96 -18.48 11.75
CA SER A 171 -1.85 -17.02 11.78
C SER A 171 -0.46 -16.49 11.43
N ASP A 172 0.42 -17.33 10.89
CA ASP A 172 1.77 -16.99 10.44
C ASP A 172 1.88 -17.00 8.91
N ASN A 173 0.79 -16.63 8.26
CA ASN A 173 0.72 -16.56 6.82
C ASN A 173 1.12 -15.17 6.32
N GLN A 174 1.48 -15.13 5.04
CA GLN A 174 1.73 -13.91 4.29
C GLN A 174 1.11 -14.00 2.90
N SER A 175 0.92 -12.86 2.26
CA SER A 175 0.37 -12.80 0.91
C SER A 175 1.34 -12.17 -0.07
N ILE A 176 1.29 -12.63 -1.32
CA ILE A 176 1.90 -11.96 -2.47
C ILE A 176 0.77 -11.37 -3.31
N TRP A 177 0.92 -10.14 -3.72
CA TRP A 177 -0.02 -9.43 -4.55
C TRP A 177 0.54 -9.19 -5.95
N LEU A 178 -0.25 -9.52 -6.97
CA LEU A 178 -0.05 -9.07 -8.33
C LEU A 178 -1.08 -8.00 -8.62
N VAL A 179 -0.65 -6.77 -8.82
CA VAL A 179 -1.52 -5.62 -9.05
C VAL A 179 -1.27 -5.04 -10.43
N GLY A 180 -2.33 -4.87 -11.20
CA GLY A 180 -2.31 -4.16 -12.46
C GLY A 180 -2.72 -2.71 -12.27
N TRP A 181 -1.76 -1.80 -12.34
CA TRP A 181 -1.97 -0.36 -12.24
C TRP A 181 -2.40 0.23 -13.56
N GLY A 182 -3.45 1.02 -13.55
CA GLY A 182 -3.96 1.68 -14.73
C GLY A 182 -5.44 2.01 -14.65
N GLU A 183 -5.95 2.74 -15.62
CA GLU A 183 -7.36 3.15 -15.65
C GLU A 183 -8.33 1.97 -15.70
N ASP A 184 -7.94 0.88 -16.34
CA ASP A 184 -8.75 -0.35 -16.45
C ASP A 184 -8.49 -1.35 -15.31
N GLY A 185 -7.54 -1.07 -14.42
CA GLY A 185 -7.15 -1.92 -13.31
C GLY A 185 -7.40 -1.25 -11.95
N ALA A 186 -6.35 -1.21 -11.14
CA ALA A 186 -6.32 -0.50 -9.87
C ALA A 186 -5.68 0.88 -10.04
N PHE A 187 -6.18 1.87 -9.34
CA PHE A 187 -5.58 3.19 -9.26
C PHE A 187 -5.95 3.92 -7.97
N CYS A 188 -5.08 4.83 -7.57
CA CYS A 188 -5.36 5.77 -6.50
C CYS A 188 -6.04 7.00 -7.08
N PHE A 189 -6.89 7.64 -6.31
CA PHE A 189 -7.57 8.85 -6.75
C PHE A 189 -7.63 9.88 -5.63
N PHE A 190 -7.84 11.14 -6.02
CA PHE A 190 -8.05 12.26 -5.12
C PHE A 190 -9.40 12.91 -5.42
N PRO A 191 -10.03 13.62 -4.46
CA PRO A 191 -11.34 14.24 -4.65
C PRO A 191 -11.37 15.18 -5.85
N LYS A 192 -12.48 15.18 -6.58
CA LYS A 192 -12.68 16.06 -7.73
C LYS A 192 -12.54 17.53 -7.33
N GLY A 193 -11.70 18.28 -8.07
CA GLY A 193 -11.43 19.69 -7.80
C GLY A 193 -10.42 19.96 -6.70
N SER A 194 -9.84 18.92 -6.07
CA SER A 194 -8.73 19.07 -5.13
C SER A 194 -7.38 18.97 -5.84
N LYS A 195 -6.31 19.38 -5.14
CA LYS A 195 -4.95 19.15 -5.62
C LYS A 195 -4.55 17.69 -5.36
N SER A 196 -3.88 17.08 -6.33
CA SER A 196 -3.34 15.73 -6.14
C SER A 196 -2.13 15.74 -5.22
N GLY A 197 -1.99 14.66 -4.44
CA GLY A 197 -0.78 14.33 -3.72
C GLY A 197 -0.69 14.90 -2.31
N PHE A 198 0.49 14.72 -1.76
CA PHE A 198 0.87 15.16 -0.44
C PHE A 198 1.08 16.68 -0.41
N THR A 199 0.46 17.34 0.54
CA THR A 199 0.58 18.79 0.74
C THR A 199 1.26 19.06 2.06
N MET A 200 2.30 19.87 2.04
CA MET A 200 3.02 20.35 3.21
C MET A 200 2.89 21.87 3.23
N GLU A 201 2.33 22.42 4.29
CA GLU A 201 2.12 23.85 4.45
C GLU A 201 2.81 24.34 5.72
N ASP A 202 3.83 25.18 5.57
CA ASP A 202 4.45 25.87 6.69
C ASP A 202 3.53 27.00 7.18
N LYS A 203 2.95 26.83 8.37
CA LYS A 203 2.10 27.84 9.01
C LYS A 203 2.92 28.95 9.70
N GLY A 204 4.25 28.79 9.76
CA GLY A 204 5.13 29.72 10.44
C GLY A 204 4.98 29.67 11.97
N GLN A 205 5.20 30.82 12.62
CA GLN A 205 4.99 30.95 14.06
C GLN A 205 3.49 31.05 14.35
N VAL A 206 3.01 30.21 15.26
CA VAL A 206 1.61 30.17 15.71
C VAL A 206 1.55 29.97 17.22
N THR A 207 0.46 30.42 17.81
CA THR A 207 0.17 30.12 19.22
C THR A 207 -0.35 28.68 19.31
N CYS A 208 0.38 27.81 19.98
CA CYS A 208 0.02 26.44 20.28
C CYS A 208 -0.56 26.32 21.68
N PHE A 209 -1.18 25.20 21.99
CA PHE A 209 -1.79 24.91 23.27
C PHE A 209 -1.19 23.65 23.89
N ASP A 210 -0.84 23.70 25.18
CA ASP A 210 -0.42 22.50 25.90
C ASP A 210 -1.64 21.61 26.26
N GLY A 211 -1.38 20.40 26.79
CA GLY A 211 -2.42 19.45 27.20
C GLY A 211 -3.35 19.99 28.33
N SER A 212 -3.03 21.15 28.92
CA SER A 212 -3.84 21.85 29.91
C SER A 212 -4.56 23.08 29.34
N GLY A 213 -4.45 23.32 28.02
CA GLY A 213 -5.06 24.46 27.34
C GLY A 213 -4.30 25.79 27.53
N ARG A 214 -3.05 25.79 28.05
CA ARG A 214 -2.24 26.99 28.20
C ARG A 214 -1.47 27.30 26.93
N LYS A 215 -1.26 28.57 26.63
CA LYS A 215 -0.67 29.02 25.37
C LYS A 215 0.86 29.03 25.43
N PHE A 216 1.49 28.61 24.31
CA PHE A 216 2.90 28.84 24.04
C PHE A 216 3.10 29.17 22.56
N GLU A 217 4.21 29.76 22.19
CA GLU A 217 4.55 30.08 20.81
C GLU A 217 5.39 28.96 20.23
N GLY A 218 4.96 28.44 19.07
CA GLY A 218 5.64 27.35 18.35
C GLY A 218 5.65 27.59 16.86
N TYR A 219 6.46 26.81 16.16
CA TYR A 219 6.42 26.67 14.72
C TYR A 219 5.57 25.46 14.37
N ARG A 220 4.66 25.61 13.40
CA ARG A 220 3.75 24.54 12.98
C ARG A 220 3.88 24.28 11.50
N THR A 221 4.00 23.00 11.11
CA THR A 221 3.87 22.51 9.74
C THR A 221 2.65 21.63 9.67
N HIS A 222 1.78 21.87 8.70
CA HIS A 222 0.58 21.07 8.44
C HIS A 222 0.84 20.15 7.25
N PHE A 223 0.63 18.87 7.46
CA PHE A 223 0.70 17.82 6.44
C PHE A 223 -0.69 17.29 6.17
N LYS A 224 -1.01 17.15 4.88
CA LYS A 224 -2.31 16.64 4.46
C LYS A 224 -2.17 15.81 3.20
N TRP A 225 -2.89 14.69 3.16
CA TRP A 225 -3.03 13.89 1.95
C TRP A 225 -4.46 13.33 1.85
N ASP A 226 -5.20 13.79 0.83
CA ASP A 226 -6.50 13.26 0.48
C ASP A 226 -6.29 12.16 -0.58
N ILE A 227 -6.55 10.93 -0.20
CA ILE A 227 -6.33 9.76 -1.06
C ILE A 227 -7.51 8.82 -1.01
N GLY A 228 -7.84 8.21 -2.15
CA GLY A 228 -8.75 7.10 -2.28
C GLY A 228 -8.12 6.00 -3.11
N PHE A 229 -8.66 4.81 -3.02
CA PHE A 229 -8.20 3.66 -3.78
C PHE A 229 -9.39 2.94 -4.40
N THR A 230 -9.30 2.62 -5.68
CA THR A 230 -10.33 1.87 -6.40
C THR A 230 -9.72 0.73 -7.22
N VAL A 231 -10.46 -0.35 -7.30
CA VAL A 231 -10.18 -1.48 -8.20
C VAL A 231 -11.33 -1.53 -9.19
N ARG A 232 -11.11 -0.95 -10.37
CA ARG A 232 -12.14 -0.86 -11.41
C ARG A 232 -12.47 -2.22 -12.01
N ASP A 233 -11.44 -3.01 -12.31
CA ASP A 233 -11.59 -4.41 -12.75
C ASP A 233 -10.82 -5.32 -11.79
N TRP A 234 -11.54 -6.05 -10.94
CA TRP A 234 -10.97 -6.98 -9.98
C TRP A 234 -10.13 -8.10 -10.62
N ARG A 235 -10.36 -8.37 -11.92
CA ARG A 235 -9.62 -9.39 -12.69
C ARG A 235 -8.19 -8.97 -13.02
N GLN A 236 -7.82 -7.71 -12.77
CA GLN A 236 -6.46 -7.18 -12.92
C GLN A 236 -5.65 -7.21 -11.61
N VAL A 237 -6.23 -7.78 -10.54
CA VAL A 237 -5.57 -7.95 -9.26
C VAL A 237 -5.66 -9.42 -8.85
N VAL A 238 -4.55 -10.01 -8.41
CA VAL A 238 -4.51 -11.39 -7.91
C VAL A 238 -3.82 -11.41 -6.55
N ARG A 239 -4.43 -12.10 -5.60
CA ARG A 239 -3.84 -12.39 -4.29
C ARG A 239 -3.39 -13.84 -4.24
N ILE A 240 -2.14 -14.09 -3.91
CA ILE A 240 -1.64 -15.39 -3.47
C ILE A 240 -1.67 -15.34 -1.95
N ALA A 241 -2.65 -15.99 -1.34
CA ALA A 241 -2.89 -15.99 0.09
C ALA A 241 -2.37 -17.29 0.74
N ASN A 242 -2.31 -17.28 2.07
CA ASN A 242 -1.97 -18.46 2.88
C ASN A 242 -0.58 -19.04 2.54
N ILE A 243 0.40 -18.19 2.32
CA ILE A 243 1.79 -18.62 2.21
C ILE A 243 2.33 -18.74 3.63
N ASP A 244 2.57 -19.95 4.08
CA ASP A 244 3.10 -20.22 5.41
C ASP A 244 4.55 -19.75 5.55
N THR A 245 4.78 -18.79 6.45
CA THR A 245 6.07 -18.14 6.66
C THR A 245 7.09 -19.10 7.29
N SER A 246 6.65 -19.97 8.19
CA SER A 246 7.50 -20.96 8.86
C SER A 246 7.99 -22.00 7.89
N ASN A 247 7.09 -22.57 7.08
CA ASN A 247 7.44 -23.52 6.04
C ASN A 247 8.31 -22.90 4.95
N LEU A 248 8.07 -21.64 4.61
CA LEU A 248 8.88 -20.92 3.64
C LEU A 248 10.35 -20.78 4.10
N LYS A 249 10.58 -20.55 5.39
CA LYS A 249 11.91 -20.43 5.99
C LYS A 249 12.63 -21.75 6.14
N THR A 250 11.91 -22.85 6.37
CA THR A 250 12.48 -24.18 6.62
C THR A 250 12.60 -25.05 5.36
N ALA A 251 11.75 -24.84 4.36
CA ALA A 251 11.77 -25.63 3.13
C ALA A 251 12.96 -25.25 2.24
N GLY A 252 14.07 -25.91 2.41
CA GLY A 252 15.23 -25.83 1.50
C GLY A 252 14.93 -26.36 0.10
N ASP A 253 13.91 -27.23 -0.06
CA ASP A 253 13.54 -27.87 -1.32
C ASP A 253 12.04 -27.84 -1.61
N ALA A 254 11.72 -27.85 -2.90
CA ALA A 254 10.41 -27.65 -3.53
C ALA A 254 9.34 -28.74 -3.26
N SER A 255 9.48 -29.57 -2.26
CA SER A 255 8.54 -30.65 -1.96
C SER A 255 7.31 -30.20 -1.18
N ASP A 256 7.38 -29.03 -0.49
CA ASP A 256 6.23 -28.51 0.22
C ASP A 256 5.38 -27.58 -0.68
N THR A 257 4.12 -27.91 -0.82
CA THR A 257 3.19 -27.21 -1.70
C THR A 257 2.97 -25.77 -1.27
N SER A 258 2.98 -25.48 0.04
CA SER A 258 2.76 -24.12 0.58
C SER A 258 3.94 -23.17 0.39
N ALA A 259 5.12 -23.69 0.08
CA ALA A 259 6.35 -22.92 -0.13
C ALA A 259 6.71 -22.72 -1.63
N ASN A 260 5.90 -23.23 -2.57
CA ASN A 260 6.22 -23.14 -3.99
C ASN A 260 5.77 -21.83 -4.63
N ILE A 261 6.40 -20.72 -4.22
CA ILE A 261 6.07 -19.35 -4.67
C ILE A 261 6.09 -19.22 -6.20
N ILE A 262 7.07 -19.80 -6.88
CA ILE A 262 7.24 -19.70 -8.34
C ILE A 262 6.01 -20.26 -9.07
N LYS A 263 5.52 -21.42 -8.63
CA LYS A 263 4.30 -22.04 -9.18
C LYS A 263 3.10 -21.10 -9.04
N TYR A 264 2.90 -20.54 -7.86
CA TYR A 264 1.76 -19.66 -7.60
C TYR A 264 1.87 -18.32 -8.34
N MET A 265 3.08 -17.76 -8.46
CA MET A 265 3.30 -16.55 -9.27
C MET A 265 3.00 -16.80 -10.75
N SER A 266 3.38 -17.97 -11.31
CA SER A 266 3.02 -18.35 -12.68
C SER A 266 1.50 -18.48 -12.85
N TRP A 267 0.80 -19.08 -11.87
CA TRP A 267 -0.66 -19.16 -11.90
C TRP A 267 -1.31 -17.77 -11.82
N ALA A 268 -0.76 -16.89 -11.00
CA ALA A 268 -1.27 -15.53 -10.87
C ALA A 268 -1.22 -14.76 -12.18
N LEU A 269 -0.14 -14.88 -12.94
CA LEU A 269 -0.02 -14.25 -14.26
C LEU A 269 -1.10 -14.74 -15.24
N ASN A 270 -1.37 -16.03 -15.23
CA ASN A 270 -2.38 -16.62 -16.12
C ASN A 270 -3.82 -16.26 -15.74
N LYS A 271 -4.06 -15.73 -14.53
CA LYS A 271 -5.38 -15.22 -14.12
C LYS A 271 -5.66 -13.80 -14.63
N ILE A 272 -4.65 -13.03 -14.96
CA ILE A 272 -4.83 -11.68 -15.51
C ILE A 272 -5.37 -11.74 -16.92
N ILE A 273 -6.50 -11.08 -17.16
CA ILE A 273 -7.19 -11.18 -18.47
C ILE A 273 -6.60 -10.24 -19.51
N LYS A 274 -6.16 -9.03 -19.11
CA LYS A 274 -5.62 -8.02 -20.03
C LYS A 274 -4.27 -7.48 -19.54
N PRO A 275 -3.18 -8.26 -19.63
CA PRO A 275 -1.89 -7.84 -19.10
C PRO A 275 -1.32 -6.58 -19.77
N ASN A 276 -1.68 -6.33 -21.04
CA ASN A 276 -1.15 -5.20 -21.82
C ASN A 276 -1.87 -3.87 -21.58
N SER A 277 -3.01 -3.86 -20.87
CA SER A 277 -3.75 -2.63 -20.58
C SER A 277 -3.35 -1.97 -19.26
N VAL A 278 -2.53 -2.64 -18.47
CA VAL A 278 -2.15 -2.23 -17.12
C VAL A 278 -0.65 -2.46 -16.88
N LYS A 279 -0.06 -1.66 -16.01
CA LYS A 279 1.31 -1.87 -15.53
C LYS A 279 1.28 -2.89 -14.40
N LEU A 280 1.76 -4.10 -14.66
CA LEU A 280 1.78 -5.18 -13.68
C LEU A 280 2.99 -5.04 -12.74
N ALA A 281 2.80 -5.29 -11.45
CA ALA A 281 3.87 -5.42 -10.48
C ALA A 281 3.51 -6.45 -9.40
N PHE A 282 4.49 -7.24 -8.98
CA PHE A 282 4.37 -8.12 -7.82
C PHE A 282 4.82 -7.38 -6.55
N TYR A 283 4.03 -7.48 -5.49
CA TYR A 283 4.36 -6.95 -4.16
C TYR A 283 4.46 -8.09 -3.17
N MET A 284 5.54 -8.12 -2.42
CA MET A 284 5.82 -9.16 -1.44
C MET A 284 6.69 -8.65 -0.30
N THR A 285 6.73 -9.42 0.79
CA THR A 285 7.62 -9.17 1.92
C THR A 285 9.09 -9.40 1.56
N ARG A 286 10.01 -8.90 2.38
CA ARG A 286 11.45 -9.15 2.24
C ARG A 286 11.76 -10.64 2.34
N THR A 287 11.06 -11.37 3.21
CA THR A 287 11.22 -12.82 3.41
C THR A 287 10.88 -13.59 2.14
N CYS A 288 9.74 -13.31 1.51
CA CYS A 288 9.38 -13.90 0.21
C CYS A 288 10.42 -13.62 -0.87
N LYS A 289 10.88 -12.35 -0.96
CA LYS A 289 11.87 -11.97 -1.96
C LYS A 289 13.22 -12.66 -1.71
N ALA A 290 13.68 -12.78 -0.46
CA ALA A 290 14.89 -13.49 -0.13
C ALA A 290 14.83 -14.97 -0.55
N MET A 291 13.68 -15.63 -0.33
CA MET A 291 13.47 -17.01 -0.76
C MET A 291 13.43 -17.15 -2.29
N LEU A 292 12.85 -16.19 -3.01
CA LEU A 292 12.93 -16.16 -4.48
C LEU A 292 14.37 -16.05 -4.97
N LEU A 293 15.18 -15.17 -4.37
CA LEU A 293 16.61 -15.02 -4.72
C LEU A 293 17.39 -16.29 -4.46
N THR A 294 17.14 -16.96 -3.34
CA THR A 294 17.76 -18.26 -3.05
C THR A 294 17.43 -19.31 -4.10
N LYS A 295 16.19 -19.32 -4.61
CA LYS A 295 15.77 -20.23 -5.68
C LYS A 295 16.37 -19.89 -7.05
N ILE A 296 16.76 -18.63 -7.31
CA ILE A 296 17.54 -18.27 -8.51
C ILE A 296 18.92 -18.91 -8.48
N MET A 297 19.55 -18.95 -7.30
CA MET A 297 20.89 -19.53 -7.13
C MET A 297 20.89 -21.05 -7.34
N SER A 298 19.79 -21.74 -7.10
CA SER A 298 19.60 -23.15 -7.46
C SER A 298 19.28 -23.27 -8.94
N LYS A 299 20.19 -23.86 -9.70
CA LYS A 299 20.38 -23.87 -11.18
C LYS A 299 19.19 -24.21 -12.10
N SER A 300 17.95 -24.32 -11.65
CA SER A 300 16.84 -24.83 -12.46
C SER A 300 15.79 -23.79 -12.87
N ASN A 301 15.94 -22.51 -12.54
CA ASN A 301 14.91 -21.52 -12.78
C ASN A 301 15.32 -20.48 -13.84
N THR A 302 14.82 -20.66 -15.06
CA THR A 302 14.99 -19.73 -16.20
C THR A 302 14.00 -18.57 -16.20
N PHE A 303 13.00 -18.56 -15.32
CA PHE A 303 11.90 -17.59 -15.34
C PHE A 303 12.15 -16.33 -14.48
N LEU A 304 13.24 -16.34 -13.71
CA LEU A 304 13.64 -15.23 -12.85
C LEU A 304 14.87 -14.55 -13.45
N THR A 305 14.77 -13.28 -13.73
CA THR A 305 15.85 -12.46 -14.24
C THR A 305 16.13 -11.28 -13.33
N ILE A 306 17.40 -10.89 -13.24
CA ILE A 306 17.81 -9.65 -12.59
C ILE A 306 18.26 -8.74 -13.71
N GLY A 307 17.64 -7.59 -13.85
CA GLY A 307 17.93 -6.66 -14.92
C GLY A 307 17.52 -5.24 -14.55
N ASP A 308 17.75 -4.35 -15.49
CA ASP A 308 17.35 -2.96 -15.35
C ASP A 308 15.86 -2.82 -15.72
N TYR A 309 15.12 -2.09 -14.90
CA TYR A 309 13.72 -1.77 -15.13
C TYR A 309 13.47 -0.30 -14.86
N GLU A 310 12.96 0.42 -15.87
CA GLU A 310 12.68 1.86 -15.79
C GLU A 310 13.85 2.69 -15.24
N GLY A 311 15.09 2.38 -15.66
CA GLY A 311 16.29 3.10 -15.22
C GLY A 311 16.80 2.77 -13.82
N ARG A 312 16.16 1.84 -13.12
CA ARG A 312 16.63 1.31 -11.83
C ARG A 312 17.38 0.00 -12.08
N GLN A 313 18.59 -0.10 -11.55
CA GLN A 313 19.45 -1.28 -11.70
C GLN A 313 19.11 -2.40 -10.73
N ASN A 314 19.36 -3.65 -11.16
CA ASN A 314 19.26 -4.85 -10.34
C ASN A 314 17.86 -5.12 -9.75
N ILE A 315 16.79 -4.86 -10.52
CA ILE A 315 15.44 -5.24 -10.11
C ILE A 315 15.18 -6.70 -10.47
N LEU A 316 14.75 -7.47 -9.47
CA LEU A 316 14.25 -8.82 -9.69
C LEU A 316 12.98 -8.77 -10.52
N GLN A 317 12.97 -9.52 -11.62
CA GLN A 317 11.82 -9.64 -12.51
C GLN A 317 11.39 -11.11 -12.61
N PHE A 318 10.08 -11.32 -12.58
CA PHE A 318 9.49 -12.62 -12.86
C PHE A 318 8.73 -12.54 -14.17
N MET A 319 9.22 -13.25 -15.21
CA MET A 319 8.66 -13.21 -16.57
C MET A 319 8.49 -11.77 -17.12
N GLY A 320 9.48 -10.89 -16.85
CA GLY A 320 9.47 -9.48 -17.27
C GLY A 320 8.65 -8.53 -16.38
N ILE A 321 8.01 -9.02 -15.33
CA ILE A 321 7.25 -8.21 -14.38
C ILE A 321 8.09 -7.93 -13.14
N PRO A 322 8.20 -6.67 -12.70
CA PRO A 322 9.02 -6.31 -11.55
C PRO A 322 8.46 -6.90 -10.26
N VAL A 323 9.39 -7.35 -9.41
CA VAL A 323 9.10 -7.83 -8.06
C VAL A 323 9.53 -6.76 -7.07
N ARG A 324 8.54 -6.15 -6.43
CA ARG A 324 8.67 -5.03 -5.51
C ARG A 324 8.61 -5.50 -4.05
N ILE A 325 9.35 -4.80 -3.19
CA ILE A 325 9.25 -5.00 -1.74
C ILE A 325 8.22 -4.04 -1.18
N CYS A 326 7.41 -4.54 -0.26
CA CYS A 326 6.56 -3.70 0.56
C CYS A 326 6.64 -4.16 2.02
N ASP A 327 7.30 -3.35 2.85
CA ASP A 327 7.48 -3.64 4.27
C ASP A 327 6.21 -3.43 5.10
N SER A 328 5.16 -2.87 4.48
CA SER A 328 3.83 -2.76 5.08
C SER A 328 3.02 -4.06 5.00
N LEU A 329 3.47 -5.05 4.22
CA LEU A 329 2.86 -6.38 4.19
C LEU A 329 3.21 -7.15 5.46
N LEU A 330 2.19 -7.79 6.05
CA LEU A 330 2.33 -8.57 7.28
C LEU A 330 2.81 -10.00 6.96
N GLU A 331 3.63 -10.55 7.87
CA GLU A 331 4.02 -11.97 7.87
C GLU A 331 3.17 -12.78 8.87
N THR A 332 2.13 -12.16 9.44
CA THR A 332 1.25 -12.69 10.47
C THR A 332 -0.22 -12.56 10.08
N GLU A 333 -0.52 -12.78 8.81
CA GLU A 333 -1.90 -12.76 8.33
C GLU A 333 -2.65 -14.00 8.82
N SER A 334 -3.92 -13.81 9.18
CA SER A 334 -4.81 -14.93 9.43
C SER A 334 -5.11 -15.69 8.15
N GLN A 335 -5.39 -16.98 8.28
CA GLN A 335 -5.77 -17.82 7.15
C GLN A 335 -7.01 -17.26 6.44
N VAL A 336 -6.93 -17.12 5.12
CA VAL A 336 -8.08 -16.82 4.27
C VAL A 336 -8.85 -18.10 4.03
N THR A 337 -10.12 -18.11 4.38
CA THR A 337 -11.02 -19.27 4.29
C THR A 337 -12.17 -19.02 3.31
N ALA A 338 -12.95 -20.07 3.03
CA ALA A 338 -14.14 -19.99 2.17
C ALA A 338 -15.33 -19.27 2.85
#